data_9c29e310a7ca361e006eee86b0ac8f2c
#
_entry.id   9c29e310a7ca361e006eee86b0ac8f2c
#
_cell.length_a   1.000
_cell.length_b   1.000
_cell.length_c   1.000
_cell.angle_alpha   90.00
_cell.angle_beta   90.00
_cell.angle_gamma   90.00
#
_symmetry.space_group_name_H-M   'P 1'
#
loop_
_entity.id
_entity.type
_entity.pdbx_description
1 polymer ?
#
loop_
_entity_poly.entity_id
_entity_poly.type
_entity_poly.pdbx_seq_one_letter_code
_entity_poly.pdbx_strand_id
1 'polypeptide(L)'
;MPPKKPFKPFANEADVLEIGNLMLENRLDRITISGDVDLTADQAGLALARRLHAQLGAVVEALEARELPERLPPPDVETVDNPFA
;
A
#
# COMPACT_ATOMS: atom_id res chain seq x y z
N MET A 1 -12.62 23.19 -6.99
CA MET A 1 -12.18 22.08 -6.16
C MET A 1 -10.69 21.87 -6.29
N PRO A 2 -9.96 21.90 -5.20
CA PRO A 2 -8.54 21.66 -5.32
C PRO A 2 -8.31 20.22 -5.82
N PRO A 3 -7.29 20.02 -6.63
CA PRO A 3 -6.98 18.69 -7.09
C PRO A 3 -6.65 17.77 -5.92
N LYS A 4 -7.11 16.55 -6.02
CA LYS A 4 -6.83 15.56 -5.00
C LYS A 4 -5.33 15.29 -5.00
N LYS A 5 -4.74 15.35 -3.82
CA LYS A 5 -3.32 15.05 -3.69
C LYS A 5 -3.08 13.60 -4.09
N PRO A 6 -2.15 13.34 -5.01
CA PRO A 6 -1.89 11.96 -5.40
C PRO A 6 -1.29 11.16 -4.26
N PHE A 7 -1.66 9.90 -4.19
CA PHE A 7 -1.06 8.99 -3.23
C PHE A 7 0.34 8.63 -3.71
N LYS A 8 1.34 9.01 -2.95
CA LYS A 8 2.74 8.71 -3.29
C LYS A 8 3.24 7.58 -2.40
N PRO A 9 3.53 6.42 -2.96
CA PRO A 9 3.99 5.30 -2.15
C PRO A 9 5.21 5.64 -1.33
N PHE A 10 5.18 5.27 -0.05
CA PHE A 10 6.27 5.43 0.91
C PHE A 10 6.63 6.88 1.24
N ALA A 11 5.79 7.84 0.88
CA ALA A 11 6.13 9.25 1.07
C ALA A 11 5.86 9.77 2.48
N ASN A 12 4.97 9.12 3.21
CA ASN A 12 4.61 9.56 4.55
C ASN A 12 3.97 8.42 5.34
N GLU A 13 3.63 8.71 6.58
CA GLU A 13 3.07 7.71 7.50
C GLU A 13 1.55 7.83 7.64
N ALA A 14 0.91 8.63 6.80
CA ALA A 14 -0.46 9.03 7.08
C ALA A 14 -1.45 8.80 5.94
N ASP A 15 -1.02 8.92 4.70
CA ASP A 15 -1.95 8.88 3.58
C ASP A 15 -2.61 7.51 3.44
N VAL A 16 -3.88 7.54 3.14
CA VAL A 16 -4.67 6.35 2.90
C VAL A 16 -5.34 6.50 1.54
N LEU A 17 -5.25 5.46 0.74
CA LEU A 17 -5.95 5.41 -0.54
C LEU A 17 -7.00 4.31 -0.46
N GLU A 18 -8.22 4.63 -0.88
CA GLU A 18 -9.28 3.64 -0.94
C GLU A 18 -9.59 3.31 -2.38
N ILE A 19 -9.65 2.03 -2.69
CA ILE A 19 -10.06 1.52 -3.99
C ILE A 19 -11.12 0.46 -3.73
N GLY A 20 -12.39 0.82 -3.97
CA GLY A 20 -13.49 -0.02 -3.55
C GLY A 20 -13.44 -0.18 -2.03
N ASN A 21 -13.42 -1.41 -1.57
CA ASN A 21 -13.29 -1.70 -0.14
C ASN A 21 -11.85 -2.00 0.28
N LEU A 22 -10.91 -1.84 -0.63
CA LEU A 22 -9.50 -1.96 -0.28
C LEU A 22 -8.99 -0.65 0.29
N MET A 23 -8.16 -0.76 1.29
CA MET A 23 -7.51 0.38 1.90
C MET A 23 -6.00 0.18 1.81
N LEU A 24 -5.31 1.14 1.23
CA LEU A 24 -3.86 1.12 1.13
C LEU A 24 -3.34 2.19 2.07
N GLU A 25 -2.67 1.79 3.12
CA GLU A 25 -2.15 2.71 4.12
C GLU A 25 -0.66 2.92 3.91
N ASN A 26 -0.29 4.17 3.72
CA ASN A 26 1.08 4.54 3.45
C ASN A 26 1.92 4.62 4.72
N ARG A 27 3.12 4.09 4.62
CA ARG A 27 4.16 4.28 5.61
C ARG A 27 5.46 4.51 4.89
N LEU A 28 6.47 4.93 5.60
CA LEU A 28 7.76 5.22 4.97
C LEU A 28 8.44 3.95 4.49
N ASP A 29 8.23 2.84 5.17
CA ASP A 29 8.93 1.60 4.87
C ASP A 29 8.02 0.47 4.37
N ARG A 30 6.72 0.71 4.29
CA ARG A 30 5.78 -0.31 3.82
C ARG A 30 4.46 0.30 3.43
N ILE A 31 3.68 -0.47 2.72
CA ILE A 31 2.29 -0.13 2.43
C ILE A 31 1.46 -1.31 2.90
N THR A 32 0.48 -1.04 3.75
CA THR A 32 -0.41 -2.08 4.23
C THR A 32 -1.67 -2.05 3.40
N ILE A 33 -2.03 -3.20 2.86
CA ILE A 33 -3.25 -3.34 2.07
C ILE A 33 -4.21 -4.23 2.85
N SER A 34 -5.41 -3.73 3.07
CA SER A 34 -6.42 -4.45 3.82
C SER A 34 -7.78 -4.33 3.13
N GLY A 35 -8.72 -5.16 3.55
CA GLY A 35 -10.05 -5.17 2.96
C GLY A 35 -10.18 -6.21 1.86
N ASP A 36 -11.25 -6.07 1.08
CA ASP A 36 -11.49 -6.97 -0.03
C ASP A 36 -12.16 -6.23 -1.18
N VAL A 37 -12.07 -6.80 -2.37
CA VAL A 37 -12.71 -6.23 -3.54
C VAL A 37 -12.96 -7.36 -4.53
N ASP A 38 -14.11 -7.30 -5.20
CA ASP A 38 -14.40 -8.23 -6.27
C ASP A 38 -14.08 -7.58 -7.60
N LEU A 39 -13.29 -8.24 -8.40
CA LEU A 39 -13.00 -7.80 -9.75
C LEU A 39 -13.96 -8.56 -10.67
N THR A 40 -15.09 -7.95 -10.91
CA THR A 40 -16.14 -8.59 -11.67
C THR A 40 -15.80 -8.62 -13.17
N ALA A 41 -16.37 -9.59 -13.87
CA ALA A 41 -16.07 -9.76 -15.30
C ALA A 41 -16.97 -8.86 -16.13
N ASP A 42 -16.79 -7.55 -15.97
CA ASP A 42 -17.56 -6.52 -16.65
C ASP A 42 -16.74 -5.23 -16.72
N GLN A 43 -17.33 -4.18 -17.26
CA GLN A 43 -16.65 -2.89 -17.42
C GLN A 43 -16.24 -2.30 -16.08
N ALA A 44 -17.09 -2.43 -15.07
CA ALA A 44 -16.78 -1.91 -13.74
C ALA A 44 -15.59 -2.65 -13.14
N GLY A 45 -15.54 -3.97 -13.30
CA GLY A 45 -14.43 -4.77 -12.83
C GLY A 45 -13.12 -4.42 -13.52
N LEU A 46 -13.19 -4.16 -14.83
CA LEU A 46 -12.01 -3.73 -15.58
C LEU A 46 -11.48 -2.38 -15.09
N ALA A 47 -12.38 -1.43 -14.86
CA ALA A 47 -11.97 -0.11 -14.36
C ALA A 47 -11.31 -0.22 -13.01
N LEU A 48 -11.86 -1.05 -12.13
CA LEU A 48 -11.30 -1.26 -10.80
C LEU A 48 -9.94 -1.94 -10.89
N ALA A 49 -9.82 -2.95 -11.74
CA ALA A 49 -8.56 -3.65 -11.95
C ALA A 49 -7.47 -2.71 -12.48
N ARG A 50 -7.84 -1.80 -13.39
CA ARG A 50 -6.89 -0.82 -13.91
C ARG A 50 -6.42 0.14 -12.83
N ARG A 51 -7.29 0.56 -11.95
CA ARG A 51 -6.92 1.43 -10.83
C ARG A 51 -5.94 0.72 -9.91
N LEU A 52 -6.21 -0.53 -9.59
CA LEU A 52 -5.29 -1.34 -8.78
C LEU A 52 -3.96 -1.53 -9.48
N HIS A 53 -4.00 -1.85 -10.75
CA HIS A 53 -2.78 -2.08 -11.53
C HIS A 53 -1.91 -0.84 -11.57
N ALA A 54 -2.52 0.32 -11.81
CA ALA A 54 -1.78 1.58 -11.83
C ALA A 54 -1.15 1.87 -10.48
N GLN A 55 -1.87 1.61 -9.40
CA GLN A 55 -1.37 1.89 -8.06
C GLN A 55 -0.24 0.93 -7.68
N LEU A 56 -0.40 -0.35 -8.00
CA LEU A 56 0.67 -1.32 -7.76
C LEU A 56 1.90 -1.04 -8.62
N GLY A 57 1.68 -0.57 -9.85
CA GLY A 57 2.78 -0.13 -10.70
C GLY A 57 3.57 1.02 -10.08
N ALA A 58 2.87 1.97 -9.47
CA ALA A 58 3.52 3.08 -8.78
C ALA A 58 4.32 2.58 -7.58
N VAL A 59 3.83 1.58 -6.88
CA VAL A 59 4.57 0.97 -5.76
C VAL A 59 5.84 0.30 -6.26
N VAL A 60 5.73 -0.46 -7.35
CA VAL A 60 6.89 -1.12 -7.95
C VAL A 60 7.94 -0.10 -8.36
N GLU A 61 7.51 0.96 -9.04
CA GLU A 61 8.43 2.03 -9.46
C GLU A 61 9.12 2.69 -8.28
N ALA A 62 8.37 2.96 -7.22
CA ALA A 62 8.94 3.58 -6.02
C ALA A 62 9.98 2.67 -5.37
N LEU A 63 9.73 1.37 -5.35
CA LEU A 63 10.66 0.41 -4.79
C LEU A 63 11.91 0.28 -5.66
N GLU A 64 11.72 0.25 -6.97
CA GLU A 64 12.86 0.14 -7.90
C GLU A 64 13.75 1.37 -7.89
N ALA A 65 13.22 2.50 -7.47
CA ALA A 65 13.96 3.77 -7.46
C ALA A 65 14.85 3.93 -6.24
N ARG A 66 14.83 3.00 -5.32
CA ARG A 66 15.63 3.08 -4.11
C ARG A 66 16.43 1.80 -3.90
N GLU A 67 17.49 1.92 -3.12
CA GLU A 67 18.28 0.77 -2.73
C GLU A 67 17.50 -0.01 -1.68
N LEU A 68 17.32 -1.28 -1.93
CA LEU A 68 16.48 -2.11 -1.06
C LEU A 68 17.32 -3.10 -0.29
N PRO A 69 17.06 -3.23 1.03
CA PRO A 69 17.62 -4.36 1.75
C PRO A 69 16.95 -5.65 1.30
N GLU A 70 17.58 -6.76 1.54
CA GLU A 70 16.99 -8.04 1.20
C GLU A 70 15.65 -8.23 1.92
N ARG A 71 15.60 -7.81 3.16
CA ARG A 71 14.39 -7.88 3.99
C ARG A 71 14.47 -6.82 5.07
N LEU A 72 13.34 -6.19 5.35
CA LEU A 72 13.28 -5.27 6.48
C LEU A 72 13.39 -6.07 7.78
N PRO A 73 14.02 -5.49 8.80
CA PRO A 73 13.95 -6.09 10.12
C PRO A 73 12.48 -6.17 10.56
N PRO A 74 12.13 -7.14 11.39
CA PRO A 74 10.76 -7.21 11.88
C PRO A 74 10.40 -5.90 12.56
N PRO A 75 9.13 -5.48 12.45
CA PRO A 75 8.72 -4.24 13.08
C PRO A 75 9.08 -4.30 14.54
N ASP A 76 9.60 -3.17 15.02
CA ASP A 76 9.94 -3.04 16.42
C ASP A 76 8.64 -3.11 17.20
N VAL A 77 8.17 -4.29 17.39
CA VAL A 77 7.13 -4.50 18.34
C VAL A 77 7.82 -4.29 19.67
N GLU A 78 7.45 -3.27 20.37
CA GLU A 78 7.82 -3.21 21.75
C GLU A 78 7.45 -4.53 22.35
N THR A 79 8.35 -5.40 22.30
CA THR A 79 8.17 -6.65 22.95
C THR A 79 8.21 -6.39 24.42
N VAL A 80 7.08 -6.25 24.91
CA VAL A 80 6.83 -6.77 26.21
C VAL A 80 7.64 -8.03 26.27
N ASP A 81 8.59 -8.04 27.10
CA ASP A 81 9.33 -9.20 27.46
C ASP A 81 8.42 -10.40 27.41
N ASN A 82 8.46 -11.08 26.32
CA ASN A 82 7.72 -12.29 26.23
C ASN A 82 8.50 -13.33 26.99
N PRO A 83 8.02 -13.76 28.14
CA PRO A 83 8.76 -14.72 28.94
C PRO A 83 8.91 -16.07 28.25
N PHE A 84 8.29 -16.22 27.11
CA PHE A 84 8.42 -17.44 26.31
C PHE A 84 9.37 -17.27 25.15
N ALA A 85 9.96 -16.13 25.03
CA ALA A 85 10.92 -15.88 23.97
C ALA A 85 12.30 -16.42 24.40
#